data_1f3be9b0c854c8a4ebe3cc04d416ab2a
#
_entry.id   1f3be9b0c854c8a4ebe3cc04d416ab2a
#
_cell.length_a   1.000
_cell.length_b   1.000
_cell.length_c   1.000
_cell.angle_alpha   90.00
_cell.angle_beta   90.00
_cell.angle_gamma   90.00
#
_symmetry.space_group_name_H-M   'P 1'
#
loop_
_entity.id
_entity.type
_entity.pdbx_description
1 polymer ?
#
loop_
_entity_poly.entity_id
_entity_poly.type
_entity_poly.pdbx_seq_one_letter_code
_entity_poly.pdbx_strand_id
1 'polypeptide(L)'
;MEAGDIFPNYTGASIINLPASVCRWLAVQPFGAPPLAHDWLSNIPGQYDQVVLLLIDGLGYDFLTRIVAGDFSGVRGLEFWGDRFDECPLLPLTSVSPSTTCAALSSLWTAAPPLQHGMLAYEMWLKEFGILSNMISFSPASARSQTGGLKHSGFDPQRFLPLPTFGDHLSGQGVETIVLQHTSIARSDLSLMLSARSEVYAFRAGSDLWLSLAEILAQPKGGKRFIYVYWGALDELMHFYGPEDERVLLELSAFTLQMRYFLDKLPKQGKKPLMLITADHGQIHTPKQPAYDLRNHPQMANCLTIMPSGESRLPFLFVRPRREDRLRDYVEKTWGKSFPMAAAETVLTSGLMGVLSVDHPHRERLGDWVVFP
;
A
#
# COMPACT_ATOMS: atom_id res chain seq x y z
N MET A 1 -9.40 -12.80 -17.77
CA MET A 1 -9.96 -11.75 -16.91
C MET A 1 -11.36 -11.48 -17.39
N GLU A 2 -12.26 -11.35 -16.45
CA GLU A 2 -13.67 -11.16 -16.72
C GLU A 2 -14.00 -9.67 -16.96
N ALA A 3 -15.14 -9.39 -17.60
CA ALA A 3 -15.61 -8.02 -17.76
C ALA A 3 -15.95 -7.44 -16.39
N GLY A 4 -15.12 -6.53 -15.87
CA GLY A 4 -15.24 -5.93 -14.55
C GLY A 4 -13.92 -5.87 -13.75
N ASP A 5 -12.91 -6.61 -14.17
CA ASP A 5 -11.59 -6.54 -13.53
C ASP A 5 -10.93 -5.17 -13.76
N ILE A 6 -10.46 -4.55 -12.68
CA ILE A 6 -9.79 -3.26 -12.72
C ILE A 6 -8.28 -3.47 -12.71
N PHE A 7 -7.61 -3.09 -13.80
CA PHE A 7 -6.15 -3.05 -13.86
C PHE A 7 -5.59 -1.80 -13.18
N PRO A 8 -4.41 -1.90 -12.53
CA PRO A 8 -3.71 -0.72 -12.06
C PRO A 8 -3.41 0.25 -13.21
N ASN A 9 -3.82 1.51 -13.05
CA ASN A 9 -3.58 2.54 -14.05
C ASN A 9 -2.33 3.34 -13.71
N TYR A 10 -1.16 2.76 -13.99
CA TYR A 10 0.14 3.38 -13.70
C TYR A 10 0.45 4.65 -14.50
N THR A 11 -0.38 5.00 -15.48
CA THR A 11 -0.12 6.13 -16.38
C THR A 11 -0.79 7.44 -15.96
N GLY A 12 -1.40 7.50 -14.78
CA GLY A 12 -1.98 8.74 -14.27
C GLY A 12 -3.14 8.60 -13.30
N ALA A 13 -3.53 7.37 -12.94
CA ALA A 13 -4.63 7.14 -12.01
C ALA A 13 -4.33 6.02 -10.99
N SER A 14 -3.09 5.99 -10.50
CA SER A 14 -2.64 5.08 -9.46
C SER A 14 -1.90 5.81 -8.35
N ILE A 15 -1.76 5.17 -7.21
CA ILE A 15 -0.99 5.70 -6.07
C ILE A 15 0.47 6.01 -6.43
N ILE A 16 1.08 5.32 -7.42
CA ILE A 16 2.45 5.60 -7.86
C ILE A 16 2.58 6.96 -8.58
N ASN A 17 1.49 7.57 -8.98
CA ASN A 17 1.46 8.87 -9.64
C ASN A 17 1.42 10.05 -8.63
N LEU A 18 1.18 9.76 -7.34
CA LEU A 18 1.15 10.76 -6.28
C LEU A 18 2.51 11.45 -6.06
N PRO A 19 3.66 10.78 -6.01
CA PRO A 19 4.95 11.44 -5.77
C PRO A 19 5.29 12.50 -6.82
N ALA A 20 5.12 12.20 -8.11
CA ALA A 20 5.34 13.19 -9.17
C ALA A 20 4.35 14.37 -9.10
N SER A 21 3.11 14.11 -8.66
CA SER A 21 2.11 15.16 -8.41
C SER A 21 2.48 16.04 -7.22
N VAL A 22 2.98 15.45 -6.13
CA VAL A 22 3.53 16.18 -4.98
C VAL A 22 4.72 17.05 -5.42
N CYS A 23 5.63 16.53 -6.25
CA CYS A 23 6.73 17.32 -6.83
C CYS A 23 6.21 18.54 -7.60
N ARG A 24 5.14 18.39 -8.40
CA ARG A 24 4.52 19.52 -9.12
C ARG A 24 3.96 20.56 -8.15
N TRP A 25 3.23 20.15 -7.11
CA TRP A 25 2.68 21.08 -6.12
C TRP A 25 3.75 21.75 -5.27
N LEU A 26 4.84 21.07 -5.00
CA LEU A 26 6.03 21.65 -4.35
C LEU A 26 6.93 22.42 -5.31
N ALA A 27 6.65 22.47 -6.61
CA ALA A 27 7.50 23.07 -7.65
C ALA A 27 8.96 22.61 -7.56
N VAL A 28 9.17 21.30 -7.58
CA VAL A 28 10.48 20.62 -7.66
C VAL A 28 10.49 19.64 -8.83
N GLN A 29 11.66 19.08 -9.16
CA GLN A 29 11.80 18.15 -10.26
C GLN A 29 10.91 16.91 -10.05
N PRO A 30 10.27 16.37 -11.11
CA PRO A 30 9.42 15.19 -11.00
C PRO A 30 10.20 13.95 -10.58
N PHE A 31 9.50 12.98 -9.98
CA PHE A 31 10.07 11.73 -9.49
C PHE A 31 9.29 10.51 -9.98
N GLY A 32 9.99 9.54 -10.56
CA GLY A 32 9.47 8.22 -10.94
C GLY A 32 8.37 8.25 -12.00
N ALA A 33 7.25 7.57 -11.73
CA ALA A 33 6.11 7.51 -12.63
C ALA A 33 5.54 8.90 -12.97
N PRO A 34 4.78 9.04 -14.10
CA PRO A 34 4.12 10.30 -14.44
C PRO A 34 3.22 10.81 -13.30
N PRO A 35 2.94 12.11 -13.23
CA PRO A 35 1.97 12.64 -12.28
C PRO A 35 0.56 12.16 -12.59
N LEU A 36 -0.38 12.42 -11.70
CA LEU A 36 -1.81 12.21 -11.91
C LEU A 36 -2.26 12.86 -13.22
N ALA A 37 -3.30 12.30 -13.83
CA ALA A 37 -3.85 12.80 -15.08
C ALA A 37 -4.17 14.30 -15.02
N HIS A 38 -4.00 14.99 -16.15
CA HIS A 38 -4.11 16.45 -16.22
C HIS A 38 -5.44 16.98 -15.67
N ASP A 39 -6.55 16.32 -16.01
CA ASP A 39 -7.89 16.73 -15.59
C ASP A 39 -8.05 16.68 -14.07
N TRP A 40 -7.33 15.76 -13.41
CA TRP A 40 -7.34 15.66 -11.95
C TRP A 40 -6.45 16.71 -11.30
N LEU A 41 -5.28 16.97 -11.89
CA LEU A 41 -4.36 18.00 -11.38
C LEU A 41 -4.94 19.42 -11.53
N SER A 42 -5.78 19.64 -12.55
CA SER A 42 -6.44 20.95 -12.76
C SER A 42 -7.43 21.31 -11.64
N ASN A 43 -7.98 20.30 -10.94
CA ASN A 43 -8.85 20.50 -9.78
C ASN A 43 -8.09 20.96 -8.52
N ILE A 44 -6.75 20.84 -8.51
CA ILE A 44 -5.89 21.25 -7.39
C ILE A 44 -4.82 22.21 -7.94
N PRO A 45 -5.22 23.45 -8.23
CA PRO A 45 -4.32 24.43 -8.85
C PRO A 45 -3.30 24.99 -7.85
N GLY A 46 -2.19 25.51 -8.39
CA GLY A 46 -1.23 26.29 -7.63
C GLY A 46 0.00 25.49 -7.18
N GLN A 47 0.80 26.17 -6.36
CA GLN A 47 2.01 25.64 -5.72
C GLN A 47 1.92 25.90 -4.22
N TYR A 48 2.49 25.00 -3.46
CA TYR A 48 2.40 25.00 -2.00
C TYR A 48 3.78 24.91 -1.38
N ASP A 49 3.97 25.57 -0.24
CA ASP A 49 5.19 25.44 0.54
C ASP A 49 5.16 24.18 1.41
N GLN A 50 3.96 23.68 1.73
CA GLN A 50 3.76 22.48 2.53
C GLN A 50 2.70 21.58 1.86
N VAL A 51 3.03 20.31 1.69
CA VAL A 51 2.10 19.28 1.21
C VAL A 51 2.03 18.17 2.25
N VAL A 52 0.84 17.87 2.73
CA VAL A 52 0.53 16.74 3.64
C VAL A 52 -0.12 15.64 2.84
N LEU A 53 0.43 14.45 2.89
CA LEU A 53 -0.19 13.23 2.36
C LEU A 53 -0.58 12.33 3.54
N LEU A 54 -1.86 12.30 3.87
CA LEU A 54 -2.43 11.37 4.83
C LEU A 54 -2.82 10.08 4.12
N LEU A 55 -2.17 8.99 4.47
CA LEU A 55 -2.53 7.64 4.03
C LEU A 55 -3.28 6.94 5.17
N ILE A 56 -4.51 6.55 4.87
CA ILE A 56 -5.38 5.76 5.75
C ILE A 56 -5.39 4.34 5.19
N ASP A 57 -4.66 3.44 5.85
CA ASP A 57 -4.52 2.06 5.41
C ASP A 57 -5.87 1.34 5.36
N GLY A 58 -6.14 0.67 4.25
CA GLY A 58 -7.37 -0.08 4.05
C GLY A 58 -8.62 0.75 3.71
N LEU A 59 -8.57 2.09 3.70
CA LEU A 59 -9.70 2.94 3.33
C LEU A 59 -9.92 2.95 1.81
N GLY A 60 -10.40 1.82 1.29
CA GLY A 60 -10.69 1.68 -0.14
C GLY A 60 -11.76 2.63 -0.67
N TYR A 61 -11.67 2.92 -1.98
CA TYR A 61 -12.59 3.84 -2.67
C TYR A 61 -14.06 3.42 -2.51
N ASP A 62 -14.37 2.12 -2.68
CA ASP A 62 -15.75 1.63 -2.55
C ASP A 62 -16.29 1.79 -1.13
N PHE A 63 -15.47 1.53 -0.10
CA PHE A 63 -15.88 1.72 1.29
C PHE A 63 -16.14 3.20 1.58
N LEU A 64 -15.26 4.09 1.10
CA LEU A 64 -15.43 5.52 1.28
C LEU A 64 -16.64 6.06 0.52
N THR A 65 -16.90 5.61 -0.71
CA THR A 65 -18.10 6.02 -1.48
C THR A 65 -19.39 5.59 -0.80
N ARG A 66 -19.43 4.44 -0.16
CA ARG A 66 -20.58 3.99 0.65
C ARG A 66 -20.79 4.85 1.89
N ILE A 67 -19.71 5.30 2.55
CA ILE A 67 -19.81 6.27 3.66
C ILE A 67 -20.42 7.59 3.16
N VAL A 68 -19.95 8.08 2.03
CA VAL A 68 -20.47 9.31 1.39
C VAL A 68 -21.93 9.17 0.97
N ALA A 69 -22.32 8.00 0.47
CA ALA A 69 -23.70 7.69 0.11
C ALA A 69 -24.65 7.57 1.33
N GLY A 70 -24.11 7.53 2.56
CA GLY A 70 -24.89 7.46 3.79
C GLY A 70 -25.26 6.06 4.24
N ASP A 71 -24.63 4.99 3.71
CA ASP A 71 -24.88 3.60 4.13
C ASP A 71 -24.67 3.42 5.65
N PHE A 72 -23.83 4.27 6.26
CA PHE A 72 -23.50 4.22 7.68
C PHE A 72 -23.95 5.48 8.44
N SER A 73 -25.03 6.11 8.02
CA SER A 73 -25.55 7.37 8.57
C SER A 73 -25.88 7.35 10.08
N GLY A 74 -26.01 6.14 10.68
CA GLY A 74 -26.16 5.98 12.12
C GLY A 74 -24.88 6.23 12.93
N VAL A 75 -23.71 6.32 12.30
CA VAL A 75 -22.43 6.51 12.97
C VAL A 75 -22.00 7.97 12.90
N ARG A 76 -22.07 8.66 14.04
CA ARG A 76 -21.77 10.08 14.18
C ARG A 76 -20.36 10.42 13.69
N GLY A 77 -20.22 11.50 12.92
CA GLY A 77 -18.93 12.01 12.44
C GLY A 77 -18.60 11.55 11.02
N LEU A 78 -19.19 10.44 10.53
CA LEU A 78 -18.96 9.99 9.16
C LEU A 78 -19.63 10.87 8.12
N GLU A 79 -20.65 11.65 8.49
CA GLU A 79 -21.27 12.69 7.65
C GLU A 79 -20.25 13.71 7.12
N PHE A 80 -19.15 13.93 7.84
CA PHE A 80 -18.05 14.79 7.43
C PHE A 80 -17.53 14.48 6.02
N TRP A 81 -17.46 13.22 5.66
CA TRP A 81 -16.94 12.82 4.35
C TRP A 81 -17.87 13.26 3.22
N GLY A 82 -19.20 13.13 3.40
CA GLY A 82 -20.18 13.65 2.43
C GLY A 82 -20.06 15.15 2.26
N ASP A 83 -20.09 15.91 3.37
CA ASP A 83 -19.98 17.37 3.37
C ASP A 83 -18.68 17.85 2.70
N ARG A 84 -17.58 17.10 2.82
CA ARG A 84 -16.29 17.47 2.25
C ARG A 84 -16.18 17.21 0.76
N PHE A 85 -16.81 16.18 0.24
CA PHE A 85 -16.75 15.90 -1.19
C PHE A 85 -17.61 16.83 -2.05
N ASP A 86 -18.49 17.59 -1.44
CA ASP A 86 -19.15 18.74 -2.11
C ASP A 86 -18.14 19.88 -2.38
N GLU A 87 -17.07 19.98 -1.58
CA GLU A 87 -16.05 21.02 -1.67
C GLU A 87 -14.72 20.55 -2.30
N CYS A 88 -14.38 19.27 -2.17
CA CYS A 88 -13.10 18.69 -2.57
C CYS A 88 -13.31 17.50 -3.52
N PRO A 89 -12.52 17.34 -4.58
CA PRO A 89 -12.68 16.23 -5.52
C PRO A 89 -12.35 14.88 -4.85
N LEU A 90 -13.23 13.90 -5.03
CA LEU A 90 -12.96 12.49 -4.75
C LEU A 90 -12.58 11.80 -6.06
N LEU A 91 -11.34 11.33 -6.15
CA LEU A 91 -10.77 10.77 -7.38
C LEU A 91 -10.49 9.27 -7.21
N PRO A 92 -11.01 8.40 -8.09
CA PRO A 92 -10.79 6.96 -7.99
C PRO A 92 -9.38 6.59 -8.44
N LEU A 93 -8.47 6.37 -7.49
CA LEU A 93 -7.13 5.84 -7.77
C LEU A 93 -7.13 4.32 -7.71
N THR A 94 -6.36 3.69 -8.58
CA THR A 94 -6.01 2.29 -8.43
C THR A 94 -4.83 2.14 -7.48
N SER A 95 -4.85 1.08 -6.68
CA SER A 95 -3.65 0.58 -6.01
C SER A 95 -2.72 -0.09 -7.03
N VAL A 96 -1.71 -0.78 -6.53
CA VAL A 96 -0.85 -1.68 -7.32
C VAL A 96 -1.40 -3.11 -7.24
N SER A 97 -0.82 -4.03 -8.00
CA SER A 97 -1.12 -5.47 -7.88
C SER A 97 0.15 -6.23 -7.47
N PRO A 98 0.06 -7.08 -6.42
CA PRO A 98 -1.04 -7.21 -5.45
C PRO A 98 -1.24 -5.92 -4.65
N SER A 99 -2.51 -5.65 -4.30
CA SER A 99 -2.88 -4.51 -3.47
C SER A 99 -2.70 -4.85 -1.99
N THR A 100 -1.48 -4.84 -1.52
CA THR A 100 -1.07 -5.13 -0.13
C THR A 100 -0.13 -4.05 0.37
N THR A 101 -0.18 -3.74 1.66
CA THR A 101 0.55 -2.63 2.29
C THR A 101 2.01 -2.57 1.86
N CYS A 102 2.79 -3.66 1.95
CA CYS A 102 4.22 -3.61 1.62
C CYS A 102 4.50 -3.32 0.14
N ALA A 103 3.73 -3.89 -0.79
CA ALA A 103 3.86 -3.59 -2.22
C ALA A 103 3.38 -2.16 -2.55
N ALA A 104 2.23 -1.77 -2.01
CA ALA A 104 1.64 -0.46 -2.25
C ALA A 104 2.48 0.69 -1.68
N LEU A 105 2.94 0.58 -0.43
CA LEU A 105 3.81 1.59 0.17
C LEU A 105 5.17 1.65 -0.52
N SER A 106 5.78 0.51 -0.87
CA SER A 106 7.03 0.51 -1.64
C SER A 106 6.84 1.18 -2.99
N SER A 107 5.73 0.92 -3.66
CA SER A 107 5.37 1.58 -4.92
C SER A 107 5.15 3.07 -4.78
N LEU A 108 4.47 3.52 -3.72
CA LEU A 108 4.30 4.93 -3.41
C LEU A 108 5.65 5.62 -3.17
N TRP A 109 6.50 5.02 -2.33
CA TRP A 109 7.78 5.63 -1.96
C TRP A 109 8.87 5.54 -3.04
N THR A 110 8.75 4.65 -4.02
CA THR A 110 9.67 4.57 -5.18
C THR A 110 9.07 5.17 -6.45
N ALA A 111 7.78 5.54 -6.44
CA ALA A 111 7.01 5.95 -7.61
C ALA A 111 7.17 4.96 -8.78
N ALA A 112 7.16 3.67 -8.49
CA ALA A 112 7.39 2.59 -9.44
C ALA A 112 6.45 1.40 -9.15
N PRO A 113 6.08 0.59 -10.16
CA PRO A 113 5.26 -0.60 -9.95
C PRO A 113 6.05 -1.74 -9.27
N PRO A 114 5.37 -2.73 -8.65
CA PRO A 114 5.97 -3.76 -7.83
C PRO A 114 7.13 -4.53 -8.48
N LEU A 115 7.02 -4.93 -9.73
CA LEU A 115 8.10 -5.65 -10.41
C LEU A 115 9.40 -4.83 -10.48
N GLN A 116 9.32 -3.50 -10.61
CA GLN A 116 10.51 -2.66 -10.72
C GLN A 116 11.25 -2.50 -9.41
N HIS A 117 10.54 -2.35 -8.28
CA HIS A 117 11.19 -2.22 -6.97
C HIS A 117 11.36 -3.56 -6.25
N GLY A 118 10.72 -4.64 -6.72
CA GLY A 118 10.93 -6.00 -6.22
C GLY A 118 10.21 -6.37 -4.94
N MET A 119 9.46 -5.48 -4.30
CA MET A 119 8.53 -5.79 -3.21
C MET A 119 7.20 -6.21 -3.82
N LEU A 120 7.02 -7.52 -4.02
CA LEU A 120 5.91 -8.03 -4.82
C LEU A 120 4.68 -8.38 -3.99
N ALA A 121 4.83 -8.73 -2.70
CA ALA A 121 3.73 -9.25 -1.92
C ALA A 121 4.02 -9.25 -0.41
N TYR A 122 3.01 -9.62 0.39
CA TYR A 122 3.09 -9.79 1.84
C TYR A 122 4.05 -10.91 2.25
N GLU A 123 3.99 -12.06 1.57
CA GLU A 123 4.96 -13.15 1.73
C GLU A 123 5.75 -13.36 0.44
N MET A 124 7.07 -13.38 0.54
CA MET A 124 7.96 -13.51 -0.61
C MET A 124 9.00 -14.58 -0.41
N TRP A 125 9.26 -15.36 -1.45
CA TRP A 125 10.42 -16.23 -1.53
C TRP A 125 11.66 -15.38 -1.86
N LEU A 126 12.57 -15.30 -0.91
CA LEU A 126 13.88 -14.66 -1.07
C LEU A 126 14.92 -15.75 -1.34
N LYS A 127 15.13 -16.06 -2.61
CA LYS A 127 16.03 -17.16 -3.06
C LYS A 127 17.45 -16.95 -2.55
N GLU A 128 17.92 -15.71 -2.54
CA GLU A 128 19.24 -15.32 -2.07
C GLU A 128 19.51 -15.67 -0.60
N PHE A 129 18.45 -15.83 0.19
CA PHE A 129 18.50 -16.23 1.60
C PHE A 129 17.92 -17.64 1.83
N GLY A 130 17.32 -18.26 0.81
CA GLY A 130 16.64 -19.54 0.95
C GLY A 130 15.43 -19.52 1.91
N ILE A 131 14.75 -18.38 2.03
CA ILE A 131 13.71 -18.14 3.06
C ILE A 131 12.43 -17.65 2.42
N LEU A 132 11.28 -18.22 2.80
CA LEU A 132 9.96 -17.61 2.63
C LEU A 132 9.76 -16.60 3.76
N SER A 133 9.55 -15.34 3.39
CA SER A 133 9.63 -14.18 4.31
C SER A 133 8.35 -13.38 4.34
N ASN A 134 7.95 -12.95 5.53
CA ASN A 134 6.93 -11.92 5.73
C ASN A 134 7.58 -10.54 5.55
N MET A 135 7.06 -9.73 4.63
CA MET A 135 7.66 -8.47 4.22
C MET A 135 7.15 -7.24 5.00
N ILE A 136 6.19 -7.40 5.89
CA ILE A 136 5.82 -6.37 6.87
C ILE A 136 6.80 -6.40 8.05
N SER A 137 7.07 -7.61 8.57
CA SER A 137 7.90 -7.80 9.76
C SER A 137 9.36 -8.09 9.46
N PHE A 138 9.73 -8.31 8.20
CA PHE A 138 11.04 -8.79 7.78
C PHE A 138 11.51 -9.99 8.61
N SER A 139 10.67 -11.03 8.63
CA SER A 139 10.89 -12.25 9.38
C SER A 139 10.60 -13.48 8.52
N PRO A 140 11.17 -14.65 8.85
CA PRO A 140 10.71 -15.90 8.24
C PRO A 140 9.20 -16.07 8.39
N ALA A 141 8.48 -16.47 7.34
CA ALA A 141 7.02 -16.64 7.38
C ALA A 141 6.57 -17.65 8.46
N SER A 142 7.43 -18.60 8.81
CA SER A 142 7.21 -19.57 9.91
C SER A 142 7.41 -18.99 11.30
N ALA A 143 8.01 -17.79 11.43
CA ALA A 143 8.39 -17.17 12.71
C ALA A 143 7.95 -15.69 12.75
N ARG A 144 6.67 -15.43 12.46
CA ARG A 144 6.08 -14.07 12.35
C ARG A 144 6.26 -13.20 13.59
N SER A 145 6.44 -13.80 14.77
CA SER A 145 6.68 -13.08 16.03
C SER A 145 8.09 -12.50 16.16
N GLN A 146 9.00 -12.84 15.27
CA GLN A 146 10.40 -12.38 15.29
C GLN A 146 10.61 -11.20 14.32
N THR A 147 9.98 -10.07 14.59
CA THR A 147 10.14 -8.85 13.76
C THR A 147 11.63 -8.52 13.57
N GLY A 148 12.03 -8.29 12.32
CA GLY A 148 13.43 -8.04 11.95
C GLY A 148 14.32 -9.30 11.93
N GLY A 149 13.75 -10.49 12.04
CA GLY A 149 14.49 -11.76 12.13
C GLY A 149 15.35 -12.08 10.91
N LEU A 150 15.04 -11.54 9.73
CA LEU A 150 15.85 -11.72 8.51
C LEU A 150 17.26 -11.12 8.63
N LYS A 151 17.49 -10.15 9.48
CA LYS A 151 18.83 -9.59 9.73
C LYS A 151 19.83 -10.65 10.20
N HIS A 152 19.35 -11.64 10.95
CA HIS A 152 20.19 -12.77 11.37
C HIS A 152 20.69 -13.64 10.19
N SER A 153 20.01 -13.56 9.05
CA SER A 153 20.41 -14.21 7.80
C SER A 153 21.22 -13.30 6.88
N GLY A 154 21.63 -12.11 7.35
CA GLY A 154 22.38 -11.13 6.57
C GLY A 154 21.52 -10.23 5.67
N PHE A 155 20.20 -10.23 5.85
CA PHE A 155 19.30 -9.32 5.12
C PHE A 155 19.49 -7.89 5.62
N ASP A 156 19.67 -6.96 4.68
CA ASP A 156 19.75 -5.52 4.94
C ASP A 156 18.55 -4.81 4.30
N PRO A 157 17.56 -4.37 5.08
CA PRO A 157 16.39 -3.67 4.57
C PRO A 157 16.74 -2.45 3.73
N GLN A 158 17.78 -1.69 4.09
CA GLN A 158 18.16 -0.46 3.40
C GLN A 158 18.71 -0.70 1.98
N ARG A 159 19.12 -1.93 1.69
CA ARG A 159 19.66 -2.34 0.38
C ARG A 159 18.69 -3.19 -0.43
N PHE A 160 17.49 -3.43 0.09
CA PHE A 160 16.52 -4.30 -0.57
C PHE A 160 15.89 -3.66 -1.81
N LEU A 161 15.52 -2.37 -1.71
CA LEU A 161 14.97 -1.65 -2.85
C LEU A 161 16.10 -1.21 -3.80
N PRO A 162 16.04 -1.56 -5.10
CA PRO A 162 17.06 -1.17 -6.08
C PRO A 162 16.88 0.26 -6.58
N LEU A 163 15.81 0.95 -6.16
CA LEU A 163 15.42 2.30 -6.58
C LEU A 163 15.57 3.28 -5.43
N PRO A 164 15.87 4.56 -5.70
CA PRO A 164 15.83 5.59 -4.68
C PRO A 164 14.43 5.78 -4.15
N THR A 165 14.32 6.21 -2.89
CA THR A 165 13.03 6.56 -2.29
C THR A 165 12.63 8.00 -2.61
N PHE A 166 11.34 8.31 -2.43
CA PHE A 166 10.85 9.68 -2.56
C PHE A 166 11.50 10.63 -1.54
N GLY A 167 11.82 10.14 -0.34
CA GLY A 167 12.59 10.90 0.65
C GLY A 167 14.00 11.27 0.17
N ASP A 168 14.69 10.33 -0.51
CA ASP A 168 16.00 10.61 -1.10
C ASP A 168 15.90 11.71 -2.17
N HIS A 169 14.89 11.61 -3.05
CA HIS A 169 14.67 12.60 -4.10
C HIS A 169 14.39 13.99 -3.54
N LEU A 170 13.42 14.09 -2.61
CA LEU A 170 13.02 15.36 -2.00
C LEU A 170 14.17 16.01 -1.22
N SER A 171 14.95 15.22 -0.48
CA SER A 171 16.15 15.70 0.21
C SER A 171 17.16 16.32 -0.77
N GLY A 172 17.38 15.68 -1.93
CA GLY A 172 18.22 16.20 -3.01
C GLY A 172 17.69 17.50 -3.64
N GLN A 173 16.40 17.79 -3.48
CA GLN A 173 15.75 19.04 -3.94
C GLN A 173 15.63 20.11 -2.83
N GLY A 174 16.21 19.87 -1.66
CA GLY A 174 16.14 20.80 -0.52
C GLY A 174 14.74 20.86 0.13
N VAL A 175 13.90 19.84 -0.08
CA VAL A 175 12.60 19.71 0.58
C VAL A 175 12.76 18.90 1.87
N GLU A 176 12.28 19.44 2.98
CA GLU A 176 12.20 18.72 4.23
C GLU A 176 11.11 17.64 4.15
N THR A 177 11.46 16.40 4.46
CA THR A 177 10.51 15.28 4.50
C THR A 177 10.30 14.83 5.92
N ILE A 178 9.05 14.85 6.39
CA ILE A 178 8.62 14.43 7.72
C ILE A 178 7.65 13.26 7.58
N VAL A 179 7.82 12.25 8.44
CA VAL A 179 6.97 11.06 8.48
C VAL A 179 6.37 10.90 9.86
N LEU A 180 5.03 10.93 9.95
CA LEU A 180 4.29 10.64 11.18
C LEU A 180 3.75 9.22 11.11
N GLN A 181 4.15 8.37 12.06
CA GLN A 181 3.73 6.98 12.15
C GLN A 181 3.48 6.59 13.61
N HIS A 182 2.62 5.59 13.83
CA HIS A 182 2.41 5.07 15.18
C HIS A 182 3.70 4.45 15.75
N THR A 183 3.91 4.59 17.07
CA THR A 183 5.12 4.12 17.77
C THR A 183 5.43 2.64 17.54
N SER A 184 4.40 1.80 17.30
CA SER A 184 4.58 0.36 17.06
C SER A 184 5.33 0.04 15.76
N ILE A 185 5.27 0.94 14.75
CA ILE A 185 5.86 0.71 13.43
C ILE A 185 6.94 1.72 13.05
N ALA A 186 7.04 2.86 13.73
CA ALA A 186 7.92 3.97 13.36
C ALA A 186 9.41 3.58 13.27
N ARG A 187 9.81 2.47 13.91
CA ARG A 187 11.16 1.91 13.86
C ARG A 187 11.21 0.51 13.26
N SER A 188 10.14 0.06 12.59
CA SER A 188 10.16 -1.20 11.86
C SER A 188 11.12 -1.10 10.67
N ASP A 189 11.68 -2.23 10.25
CA ASP A 189 12.60 -2.26 9.12
C ASP A 189 11.95 -1.77 7.83
N LEU A 190 10.67 -2.09 7.61
CA LEU A 190 9.91 -1.58 6.47
C LEU A 190 9.81 -0.04 6.52
N SER A 191 9.44 0.52 7.68
CA SER A 191 9.33 1.98 7.84
C SER A 191 10.67 2.67 7.62
N LEU A 192 11.76 2.16 8.21
CA LEU A 192 13.10 2.73 8.05
C LEU A 192 13.62 2.63 6.60
N MET A 193 13.29 1.57 5.90
CA MET A 193 13.62 1.39 4.49
C MET A 193 12.92 2.46 3.62
N LEU A 194 11.61 2.64 3.82
CA LEU A 194 10.80 3.56 3.01
C LEU A 194 11.04 5.02 3.36
N SER A 195 11.19 5.35 4.65
CA SER A 195 11.36 6.73 5.12
C SER A 195 12.82 7.21 5.17
N ALA A 196 13.70 6.61 4.36
CA ALA A 196 15.08 7.07 4.24
C ALA A 196 15.14 8.59 3.97
N ARG A 197 16.09 9.27 4.63
CA ARG A 197 16.26 10.73 4.55
C ARG A 197 15.07 11.56 5.06
N SER A 198 14.17 10.95 5.84
CA SER A 198 13.03 11.65 6.46
C SER A 198 13.22 11.77 7.96
N GLU A 199 12.67 12.83 8.54
CA GLU A 199 12.54 12.97 9.99
C GLU A 199 11.27 12.20 10.46
N VAL A 200 11.43 11.27 11.40
CA VAL A 200 10.32 10.42 11.84
C VAL A 200 9.78 10.86 13.20
N TYR A 201 8.50 11.22 13.22
CA TYR A 201 7.74 11.55 14.42
C TYR A 201 6.83 10.36 14.77
N ALA A 202 7.03 9.80 15.95
CA ALA A 202 6.27 8.65 16.42
C ALA A 202 5.13 9.09 17.32
N PHE A 203 3.88 8.93 16.89
CA PHE A 203 2.68 9.22 17.68
C PHE A 203 2.15 7.96 18.39
N ARG A 204 1.37 8.15 19.47
CA ARG A 204 0.79 7.08 20.30
C ARG A 204 -0.71 6.89 20.15
N ALA A 205 -1.43 7.96 19.77
CA ALA A 205 -2.88 7.96 19.64
C ALA A 205 -3.30 8.97 18.57
N GLY A 206 -4.55 8.92 18.12
CA GLY A 206 -5.04 9.87 17.12
C GLY A 206 -4.95 11.33 17.57
N SER A 207 -5.22 11.63 18.85
CA SER A 207 -5.05 12.98 19.40
C SER A 207 -3.59 13.47 19.35
N ASP A 208 -2.63 12.60 19.64
CA ASP A 208 -1.21 12.88 19.55
C ASP A 208 -0.78 13.12 18.08
N LEU A 209 -1.26 12.30 17.14
CA LEU A 209 -1.05 12.51 15.71
C LEU A 209 -1.47 13.91 15.26
N TRP A 210 -2.72 14.29 15.56
CA TRP A 210 -3.28 15.55 15.05
C TRP A 210 -2.65 16.80 15.68
N LEU A 211 -2.31 16.73 16.97
CA LEU A 211 -1.62 17.83 17.66
C LEU A 211 -0.17 17.95 17.18
N SER A 212 0.56 16.85 17.03
CA SER A 212 1.92 16.85 16.47
C SER A 212 1.93 17.40 15.04
N LEU A 213 0.96 17.02 14.20
CA LEU A 213 0.84 17.56 12.85
C LEU A 213 0.59 19.08 12.88
N ALA A 214 -0.28 19.56 13.79
CA ALA A 214 -0.54 20.99 13.94
C ALA A 214 0.72 21.76 14.37
N GLU A 215 1.49 21.23 15.32
CA GLU A 215 2.76 21.80 15.78
C GLU A 215 3.81 21.86 14.66
N ILE A 216 3.94 20.77 13.90
CA ILE A 216 4.85 20.71 12.74
C ILE A 216 4.47 21.76 11.70
N LEU A 217 3.19 21.89 11.38
CA LEU A 217 2.71 22.87 10.40
C LEU A 217 2.89 24.33 10.86
N ALA A 218 2.83 24.56 12.17
CA ALA A 218 2.99 25.88 12.76
C ALA A 218 4.46 26.32 12.89
N GLN A 219 5.43 25.40 12.81
CA GLN A 219 6.84 25.74 12.92
C GLN A 219 7.27 26.68 11.78
N PRO A 220 7.83 27.86 12.09
CA PRO A 220 8.35 28.74 11.07
C PRO A 220 9.57 28.10 10.42
N LYS A 221 9.51 27.88 9.12
CA LYS A 221 10.66 27.40 8.32
C LYS A 221 10.73 28.11 6.98
N GLY A 222 11.94 28.41 6.56
CA GLY A 222 12.24 29.03 5.27
C GLY A 222 12.47 27.96 4.18
N GLY A 223 11.44 27.17 3.82
CA GLY A 223 11.62 26.14 2.80
C GLY A 223 10.36 25.33 2.53
N LYS A 224 10.45 24.44 1.55
CA LYS A 224 9.37 23.51 1.19
C LYS A 224 9.38 22.30 2.10
N ARG A 225 8.20 21.75 2.36
CA ARG A 225 8.04 20.60 3.26
C ARG A 225 7.03 19.61 2.69
N PHE A 226 7.41 18.34 2.71
CA PHE A 226 6.50 17.22 2.50
C PHE A 226 6.27 16.49 3.82
N ILE A 227 5.02 16.25 4.19
CA ILE A 227 4.64 15.58 5.43
C ILE A 227 3.82 14.35 5.03
N TYR A 228 4.33 13.17 5.34
CA TYR A 228 3.63 11.92 5.16
C TYR A 228 3.07 11.44 6.49
N VAL A 229 1.78 11.18 6.54
CA VAL A 229 1.09 10.66 7.73
C VAL A 229 0.52 9.30 7.39
N TYR A 230 0.88 8.28 8.15
CA TYR A 230 0.35 6.92 7.99
C TYR A 230 -0.48 6.54 9.21
N TRP A 231 -1.73 6.12 8.96
CA TRP A 231 -2.64 5.64 9.99
C TRP A 231 -3.19 4.26 9.60
N GLY A 232 -2.79 3.21 10.36
CA GLY A 232 -3.04 1.80 10.04
C GLY A 232 -4.11 1.11 10.91
N ALA A 233 -4.71 1.81 11.88
CA ALA A 233 -5.65 1.18 12.81
C ALA A 233 -6.92 0.64 12.12
N LEU A 234 -7.34 1.28 11.03
CA LEU A 234 -8.53 0.86 10.29
C LEU A 234 -8.31 -0.50 9.62
N ASP A 235 -7.20 -0.66 8.91
CA ASP A 235 -6.82 -1.91 8.26
C ASP A 235 -6.67 -3.06 9.26
N GLU A 236 -6.01 -2.80 10.40
CA GLU A 236 -5.85 -3.78 11.48
C GLU A 236 -7.20 -4.31 11.97
N LEU A 237 -8.18 -3.43 12.22
CA LEU A 237 -9.51 -3.84 12.66
C LEU A 237 -10.27 -4.60 11.56
N MET A 238 -10.15 -4.16 10.30
CA MET A 238 -10.78 -4.85 9.17
C MET A 238 -10.25 -6.28 9.00
N HIS A 239 -8.96 -6.51 9.23
CA HIS A 239 -8.37 -7.85 9.20
C HIS A 239 -8.92 -8.80 10.26
N PHE A 240 -9.25 -8.29 11.45
CA PHE A 240 -9.77 -9.10 12.54
C PHE A 240 -11.27 -9.31 12.48
N TYR A 241 -12.03 -8.30 12.07
CA TYR A 241 -13.49 -8.26 12.22
C TYR A 241 -14.24 -8.17 10.88
N GLY A 242 -13.55 -7.82 9.81
CA GLY A 242 -14.14 -7.52 8.50
C GLY A 242 -14.45 -6.03 8.32
N PRO A 243 -14.55 -5.58 7.05
CA PRO A 243 -14.62 -4.15 6.73
C PRO A 243 -15.92 -3.46 7.18
N GLU A 244 -17.00 -4.20 7.45
CA GLU A 244 -18.30 -3.64 7.83
C GLU A 244 -18.61 -3.78 9.32
N ASP A 245 -17.65 -4.24 10.12
CA ASP A 245 -17.85 -4.36 11.56
C ASP A 245 -17.98 -2.98 12.24
N GLU A 246 -18.84 -2.91 13.25
CA GLU A 246 -19.10 -1.66 13.98
C GLU A 246 -17.82 -1.04 14.59
N ARG A 247 -16.84 -1.85 14.97
CA ARG A 247 -15.56 -1.38 15.51
C ARG A 247 -14.77 -0.58 14.48
N VAL A 248 -14.81 -0.99 13.21
CA VAL A 248 -14.17 -0.30 12.09
C VAL A 248 -14.83 1.08 11.88
N LEU A 249 -16.16 1.12 11.89
CA LEU A 249 -16.92 2.35 11.73
C LEU A 249 -16.70 3.31 12.90
N LEU A 250 -16.66 2.82 14.13
CA LEU A 250 -16.40 3.64 15.32
C LEU A 250 -14.97 4.18 15.35
N GLU A 251 -13.99 3.38 14.94
CA GLU A 251 -12.59 3.83 14.85
C GLU A 251 -12.42 4.93 13.80
N LEU A 252 -13.00 4.74 12.61
CA LEU A 252 -13.00 5.76 11.57
C LEU A 252 -13.75 7.03 12.01
N SER A 253 -14.88 6.88 12.71
CA SER A 253 -15.62 8.00 13.30
C SER A 253 -14.77 8.79 14.28
N ALA A 254 -14.13 8.13 15.22
CA ALA A 254 -13.26 8.78 16.21
C ALA A 254 -12.08 9.52 15.53
N PHE A 255 -11.46 8.90 14.55
CA PHE A 255 -10.40 9.51 13.75
C PHE A 255 -10.90 10.74 12.99
N THR A 256 -12.05 10.63 12.35
CA THR A 256 -12.68 11.72 11.58
C THR A 256 -13.04 12.94 12.47
N LEU A 257 -13.58 12.70 13.66
CA LEU A 257 -13.91 13.77 14.61
C LEU A 257 -12.65 14.51 15.08
N GLN A 258 -11.55 13.79 15.32
CA GLN A 258 -10.27 14.40 15.69
C GLN A 258 -9.65 15.16 14.51
N MET A 259 -9.73 14.63 13.30
CA MET A 259 -9.31 15.31 12.07
C MET A 259 -10.08 16.62 11.86
N ARG A 260 -11.41 16.59 12.03
CA ARG A 260 -12.26 17.78 11.95
C ARG A 260 -11.82 18.85 12.94
N TYR A 261 -11.60 18.48 14.19
CA TYR A 261 -11.10 19.39 15.21
C TYR A 261 -9.76 20.03 14.83
N PHE A 262 -8.85 19.25 14.25
CA PHE A 262 -7.56 19.74 13.74
C PHE A 262 -7.78 20.73 12.59
N LEU A 263 -8.59 20.38 11.59
CA LEU A 263 -8.86 21.25 10.42
C LEU A 263 -9.48 22.59 10.82
N ASP A 264 -10.38 22.60 11.81
CA ASP A 264 -11.00 23.81 12.34
C ASP A 264 -10.00 24.76 13.01
N LYS A 265 -8.88 24.21 13.52
CA LYS A 265 -7.80 24.97 14.17
C LYS A 265 -6.71 25.46 13.21
N LEU A 266 -6.69 24.99 11.98
CA LEU A 266 -5.72 25.48 11.01
C LEU A 266 -5.91 27.01 10.78
N PRO A 267 -4.81 27.76 10.59
CA PRO A 267 -4.89 29.20 10.34
C PRO A 267 -5.78 29.52 9.14
N LYS A 268 -6.75 30.40 9.36
CA LYS A 268 -7.65 30.85 8.28
C LYS A 268 -6.99 31.84 7.31
N GLN A 269 -5.90 32.48 7.74
CA GLN A 269 -5.13 33.46 6.97
C GLN A 269 -3.70 32.95 6.71
N GLY A 270 -3.10 33.36 5.60
CA GLY A 270 -1.76 32.95 5.19
C GLY A 270 -1.76 31.80 4.18
N LYS A 271 -0.57 31.28 3.90
CA LYS A 271 -0.39 30.13 2.99
C LYS A 271 -0.84 28.86 3.70
N LYS A 272 -1.88 28.22 3.17
CA LYS A 272 -2.41 26.96 3.69
C LYS A 272 -1.61 25.78 3.13
N PRO A 273 -1.38 24.71 3.91
CA PRO A 273 -0.86 23.46 3.37
C PRO A 273 -1.88 22.84 2.41
N LEU A 274 -1.39 22.16 1.38
CA LEU A 274 -2.20 21.22 0.62
C LEU A 274 -2.32 19.93 1.43
N MET A 275 -3.53 19.49 1.72
CA MET A 275 -3.79 18.23 2.38
C MET A 275 -4.41 17.23 1.39
N LEU A 276 -3.75 16.13 1.16
CA LEU A 276 -4.20 15.01 0.35
C LEU A 276 -4.52 13.84 1.26
N ILE A 277 -5.63 13.17 1.02
CA ILE A 277 -6.01 11.92 1.71
C ILE A 277 -6.05 10.81 0.67
N THR A 278 -5.42 9.68 0.97
CA THR A 278 -5.40 8.50 0.11
C THR A 278 -5.41 7.23 0.95
N ALA A 279 -5.62 6.10 0.29
CA ALA A 279 -5.36 4.77 0.85
C ALA A 279 -4.32 4.05 0.00
N ASP A 280 -3.70 3.04 0.55
CA ASP A 280 -2.82 2.13 -0.19
C ASP A 280 -3.61 1.01 -0.87
N HIS A 281 -4.67 0.53 -0.25
CA HIS A 281 -5.63 -0.44 -0.79
C HIS A 281 -6.98 -0.31 -0.07
N GLY A 282 -7.94 -1.16 -0.45
CA GLY A 282 -9.17 -1.41 0.28
C GLY A 282 -9.19 -2.84 0.81
N GLN A 283 -10.28 -3.18 1.50
CA GLN A 283 -10.55 -4.55 1.93
C GLN A 283 -11.97 -4.97 1.55
N ILE A 284 -12.15 -6.26 1.30
CA ILE A 284 -13.45 -6.85 1.05
C ILE A 284 -13.69 -7.98 2.05
N HIS A 285 -14.95 -8.26 2.34
CA HIS A 285 -15.32 -9.37 3.21
C HIS A 285 -14.87 -10.69 2.59
N THR A 286 -13.99 -11.41 3.28
CA THR A 286 -13.42 -12.69 2.81
C THR A 286 -13.52 -13.74 3.92
N PRO A 287 -14.66 -14.40 4.09
CA PRO A 287 -14.83 -15.41 5.13
C PRO A 287 -13.90 -16.60 4.87
N LYS A 288 -13.35 -17.18 5.95
CA LYS A 288 -12.50 -18.37 5.84
C LYS A 288 -13.30 -19.54 5.27
N GLN A 289 -12.80 -20.10 4.18
CA GLN A 289 -13.38 -21.25 3.49
C GLN A 289 -12.47 -22.46 3.63
N PRO A 290 -12.87 -23.52 4.36
CA PRO A 290 -12.06 -24.74 4.49
C PRO A 290 -11.72 -25.41 3.15
N ALA A 291 -12.57 -25.20 2.14
CA ALA A 291 -12.35 -25.68 0.78
C ALA A 291 -11.12 -25.06 0.09
N TYR A 292 -10.57 -23.95 0.61
CA TYR A 292 -9.40 -23.29 0.06
C TYR A 292 -8.16 -23.42 0.96
N ASP A 293 -8.29 -24.11 2.10
CA ASP A 293 -7.17 -24.34 3.00
C ASP A 293 -6.24 -25.43 2.42
N LEU A 294 -5.00 -25.06 2.13
CA LEU A 294 -4.00 -25.94 1.51
C LEU A 294 -3.77 -27.24 2.32
N ARG A 295 -4.02 -27.22 3.64
CA ARG A 295 -3.94 -28.42 4.49
C ARG A 295 -4.93 -29.51 4.05
N ASN A 296 -6.03 -29.13 3.41
CA ASN A 296 -7.03 -30.04 2.85
C ASN A 296 -6.68 -30.49 1.42
N HIS A 297 -5.58 -29.97 0.84
CA HIS A 297 -5.16 -30.25 -0.54
C HIS A 297 -3.74 -30.85 -0.63
N PRO A 298 -3.47 -31.98 0.02
CA PRO A 298 -2.12 -32.59 0.06
C PRO A 298 -1.61 -32.94 -1.33
N GLN A 299 -2.47 -33.23 -2.30
CA GLN A 299 -2.06 -33.52 -3.68
C GLN A 299 -1.50 -32.28 -4.35
N MET A 300 -2.06 -31.10 -4.13
CA MET A 300 -1.52 -29.82 -4.60
C MET A 300 -0.20 -29.50 -3.88
N ALA A 301 -0.17 -29.58 -2.55
CA ALA A 301 1.02 -29.32 -1.76
C ALA A 301 2.21 -30.19 -2.20
N ASN A 302 1.97 -31.45 -2.58
CA ASN A 302 3.01 -32.37 -3.11
C ASN A 302 3.54 -31.94 -4.51
N CYS A 303 2.86 -31.06 -5.21
CA CYS A 303 3.36 -30.49 -6.46
C CYS A 303 4.27 -29.28 -6.24
N LEU A 304 4.29 -28.70 -5.05
CA LEU A 304 5.02 -27.47 -4.75
C LEU A 304 6.40 -27.74 -4.14
N THR A 305 7.37 -26.90 -4.50
CA THR A 305 8.73 -26.92 -3.92
C THR A 305 8.75 -26.28 -2.54
N ILE A 306 8.02 -25.18 -2.39
CA ILE A 306 7.79 -24.45 -1.14
C ILE A 306 6.30 -24.16 -1.02
N MET A 307 5.86 -23.76 0.18
CA MET A 307 4.49 -23.28 0.37
C MET A 307 4.23 -22.05 -0.50
N PRO A 308 2.98 -21.80 -0.96
CA PRO A 308 2.64 -20.61 -1.73
C PRO A 308 3.14 -19.35 -1.04
N SER A 309 3.67 -18.42 -1.81
CA SER A 309 3.97 -17.06 -1.40
C SER A 309 2.95 -16.09 -1.99
N GLY A 310 3.20 -14.79 -1.92
CA GLY A 310 2.28 -13.79 -2.46
C GLY A 310 1.28 -13.32 -1.42
N GLU A 311 0.04 -13.26 -1.85
CA GLU A 311 -1.14 -12.92 -1.05
C GLU A 311 -2.14 -14.08 -1.06
N SER A 312 -3.01 -14.14 -0.05
CA SER A 312 -4.08 -15.15 -0.04
C SER A 312 -4.99 -15.05 -1.27
N ARG A 313 -5.09 -13.87 -1.87
CA ARG A 313 -5.89 -13.56 -3.06
C ARG A 313 -5.06 -13.40 -4.33
N LEU A 314 -3.77 -13.61 -4.25
CA LEU A 314 -2.85 -13.65 -5.40
C LEU A 314 -1.65 -14.53 -5.05
N PRO A 315 -1.86 -15.85 -4.84
CA PRO A 315 -0.77 -16.74 -4.47
C PRO A 315 0.18 -17.00 -5.64
N PHE A 316 1.48 -17.04 -5.30
CA PHE A 316 2.56 -17.42 -6.20
C PHE A 316 2.97 -18.86 -5.91
N LEU A 317 3.01 -19.70 -6.94
CA LEU A 317 3.28 -21.12 -6.81
C LEU A 317 4.65 -21.48 -7.40
N PHE A 318 5.45 -22.18 -6.60
CA PHE A 318 6.76 -22.71 -6.99
C PHE A 318 6.65 -24.21 -7.19
N VAL A 319 6.66 -24.66 -8.44
CA VAL A 319 6.31 -26.02 -8.82
C VAL A 319 7.54 -26.91 -8.85
N ARG A 320 7.40 -28.13 -8.36
CA ARG A 320 8.47 -29.14 -8.48
C ARG A 320 8.67 -29.55 -9.93
N PRO A 321 9.91 -29.83 -10.35
CA PRO A 321 10.18 -30.30 -11.70
C PRO A 321 9.26 -31.47 -12.10
N ARG A 322 8.70 -31.38 -13.30
CA ARG A 322 7.78 -32.38 -13.90
C ARG A 322 6.44 -32.56 -13.14
N ARG A 323 5.99 -31.57 -12.36
CA ARG A 323 4.70 -31.62 -11.65
C ARG A 323 3.69 -30.58 -12.16
N GLU A 324 4.02 -29.79 -13.16
CA GLU A 324 3.18 -28.70 -13.67
C GLU A 324 1.82 -29.20 -14.17
N ASP A 325 1.80 -30.21 -15.05
CA ASP A 325 0.54 -30.74 -15.59
C ASP A 325 -0.35 -31.28 -14.47
N ARG A 326 0.27 -31.99 -13.50
CA ARG A 326 -0.47 -32.52 -12.36
C ARG A 326 -1.06 -31.41 -11.48
N LEU A 327 -0.33 -30.31 -11.29
CA LEU A 327 -0.83 -29.15 -10.54
C LEU A 327 -2.01 -28.51 -11.26
N ARG A 328 -1.87 -28.25 -12.57
CA ARG A 328 -2.93 -27.65 -13.40
C ARG A 328 -4.19 -28.49 -13.40
N ASP A 329 -4.06 -29.78 -13.67
CA ASP A 329 -5.17 -30.73 -13.63
C ASP A 329 -5.87 -30.74 -12.27
N TYR A 330 -5.09 -30.66 -11.17
CA TYR A 330 -5.64 -30.64 -9.84
C TYR A 330 -6.46 -29.36 -9.60
N VAL A 331 -5.91 -28.19 -9.90
CA VAL A 331 -6.57 -26.89 -9.72
C VAL A 331 -7.84 -26.82 -10.57
N GLU A 332 -7.77 -27.23 -11.85
CA GLU A 332 -8.93 -27.22 -12.74
C GLU A 332 -10.05 -28.14 -12.26
N LYS A 333 -9.72 -29.36 -11.80
CA LYS A 333 -10.71 -30.32 -11.29
C LYS A 333 -11.32 -29.90 -9.95
N THR A 334 -10.54 -29.20 -9.11
CA THR A 334 -10.96 -28.88 -7.74
C THR A 334 -11.75 -27.57 -7.69
N TRP A 335 -11.28 -26.54 -8.41
CA TRP A 335 -11.84 -25.19 -8.31
C TRP A 335 -12.25 -24.59 -9.67
N GLY A 336 -11.85 -25.21 -10.77
CA GLY A 336 -12.24 -24.81 -12.12
C GLY A 336 -11.94 -23.35 -12.41
N LYS A 337 -12.96 -22.65 -12.90
CA LYS A 337 -12.83 -21.24 -13.28
C LYS A 337 -12.66 -20.28 -12.10
N SER A 338 -12.92 -20.71 -10.88
CA SER A 338 -12.78 -19.85 -9.69
C SER A 338 -11.34 -19.56 -9.32
N PHE A 339 -10.36 -20.30 -9.88
CA PHE A 339 -8.93 -20.14 -9.62
C PHE A 339 -8.14 -20.14 -10.93
N PRO A 340 -8.35 -19.18 -11.82
CA PRO A 340 -7.55 -19.07 -13.01
C PRO A 340 -6.07 -18.88 -12.67
N MET A 341 -5.19 -19.51 -13.45
CA MET A 341 -3.74 -19.46 -13.29
C MET A 341 -3.09 -18.84 -14.52
N ALA A 342 -2.11 -18.00 -14.30
CA ALA A 342 -1.25 -17.48 -15.34
C ALA A 342 0.21 -17.87 -15.08
N ALA A 343 0.94 -18.22 -16.14
CA ALA A 343 2.40 -18.40 -16.02
C ALA A 343 3.07 -17.09 -15.58
N ALA A 344 4.12 -17.18 -14.77
CA ALA A 344 4.84 -16.01 -14.27
C ALA A 344 5.33 -15.11 -15.42
N GLU A 345 5.78 -15.69 -16.55
CA GLU A 345 6.20 -14.95 -17.75
C GLU A 345 5.07 -14.10 -18.33
N THR A 346 3.85 -14.60 -18.31
CA THR A 346 2.66 -13.83 -18.75
C THR A 346 2.42 -12.63 -17.84
N VAL A 347 2.56 -12.82 -16.52
CA VAL A 347 2.39 -11.73 -15.54
C VAL A 347 3.47 -10.66 -15.69
N LEU A 348 4.73 -11.06 -15.95
CA LEU A 348 5.84 -10.13 -16.17
C LEU A 348 5.61 -9.14 -17.32
N THR A 349 4.87 -9.55 -18.34
CA THR A 349 4.65 -8.76 -19.56
C THR A 349 3.24 -8.15 -19.63
N SER A 350 2.32 -8.54 -18.74
CA SER A 350 0.92 -8.09 -18.75
C SER A 350 0.70 -6.63 -18.38
N GLY A 351 1.66 -6.02 -17.68
CA GLY A 351 1.49 -4.69 -17.08
C GLY A 351 0.79 -4.70 -15.70
N LEU A 352 0.26 -5.83 -15.25
CA LEU A 352 -0.47 -5.93 -13.97
C LEU A 352 0.37 -5.48 -12.77
N MET A 353 1.62 -5.91 -12.71
CA MET A 353 2.59 -5.53 -11.66
C MET A 353 3.68 -4.58 -12.17
N GLY A 354 3.47 -3.95 -13.32
CA GLY A 354 4.50 -3.33 -14.14
C GLY A 354 5.03 -4.31 -15.19
N VAL A 355 6.07 -3.89 -15.92
CA VAL A 355 6.67 -4.70 -16.98
C VAL A 355 8.15 -4.91 -16.69
N LEU A 356 8.61 -6.16 -16.81
CA LEU A 356 10.02 -6.52 -16.71
C LEU A 356 10.41 -7.55 -17.78
N SER A 357 11.73 -7.62 -18.05
CA SER A 357 12.31 -8.73 -18.83
C SER A 357 12.17 -10.04 -18.06
N VAL A 358 11.99 -11.13 -18.80
CA VAL A 358 11.93 -12.49 -18.23
C VAL A 358 13.24 -12.92 -17.53
N ASP A 359 14.36 -12.31 -17.89
CA ASP A 359 15.67 -12.57 -17.27
C ASP A 359 15.95 -11.73 -16.02
N HIS A 360 15.01 -10.84 -15.63
CA HIS A 360 15.20 -9.99 -14.48
C HIS A 360 15.16 -10.79 -13.16
N PRO A 361 16.04 -10.52 -12.18
CA PRO A 361 16.11 -11.29 -10.92
C PRO A 361 14.78 -11.32 -10.15
N HIS A 362 13.96 -10.29 -10.21
CA HIS A 362 12.65 -10.26 -9.53
C HIS A 362 11.65 -11.29 -10.06
N ARG A 363 11.88 -11.85 -11.26
CA ARG A 363 11.06 -12.96 -11.80
C ARG A 363 11.05 -14.15 -10.83
N GLU A 364 12.17 -14.44 -10.19
CA GLU A 364 12.29 -15.56 -9.26
C GLU A 364 11.38 -15.43 -8.03
N ARG A 365 10.88 -14.23 -7.73
CA ARG A 365 9.95 -13.97 -6.62
C ARG A 365 8.50 -14.31 -6.94
N LEU A 366 8.14 -14.47 -8.22
CA LEU A 366 6.78 -14.85 -8.69
C LEU A 366 6.55 -16.37 -8.74
N GLY A 367 7.61 -17.16 -8.65
CA GLY A 367 7.51 -18.61 -8.87
C GLY A 367 7.22 -18.97 -10.34
N ASP A 368 6.49 -20.05 -10.56
CA ASP A 368 6.16 -20.58 -11.89
C ASP A 368 4.75 -20.14 -12.32
N TRP A 369 3.81 -20.07 -11.37
CA TRP A 369 2.41 -19.74 -11.61
C TRP A 369 1.89 -18.72 -10.60
N VAL A 370 1.05 -17.82 -11.09
CA VAL A 370 0.26 -16.89 -10.27
C VAL A 370 -1.21 -17.29 -10.37
N VAL A 371 -1.88 -17.40 -9.23
CA VAL A 371 -3.30 -17.77 -9.15
C VAL A 371 -4.13 -16.52 -8.87
N PHE A 372 -5.31 -16.45 -9.47
CA PHE A 372 -6.27 -15.33 -9.32
C PHE A 372 -7.58 -15.87 -8.74
N PRO A 373 -7.73 -16.06 -7.41
CA PRO A 373 -8.95 -16.60 -6.77
C PRO A 373 -10.12 -15.64 -6.84
#